data_dc98cca7b223ae703858948d5b1b1dd1
#
_entry.id   dc98cca7b223ae703858948d5b1b1dd1
#
_cell.length_a   1.000
_cell.length_b   1.000
_cell.length_c   1.000
_cell.angle_alpha   90.00
_cell.angle_beta   90.00
_cell.angle_gamma   90.00
#
_symmetry.space_group_name_H-M   'P 1'
#
loop_
_entity.id
_entity.type
_entity.pdbx_description
1 polymer ?
#
loop_
_entity_poly.entity_id
_entity_poly.type
_entity_poly.pdbx_seq_one_letter_code
_entity_poly.pdbx_strand_id
1 'polypeptide(L)'
;MATAVVKALKKKFQDREIIVVSPHSGLWMNNPDVYRIYLMGQTPYFYEDFIKDKDTIVIKSDPYLHQDYINKKVHCIEAWCVQNDVEYNGEEPEIFLTEQEKLEAEGSLINHGKPILLLQTNGGSGEQYSWVRDMPYKTAAELCKKLQEQYKILHVRHESQPSIDGIDWLHSPNIRQVLAAVQYSHARLLIDSFVQHASKAYGKRSTVLWPVDKIGQLGYDLHDNIVSSYEPVKTHMADYYLTEDDIVGQSHMCPFPKDKDIGKISLKIIETIF
;
A
#
# COMPACT_ATOMS: atom_id res chain seq x y z
N MET A 1 -4.16 -6.19 -1.12
CA MET A 1 -3.91 -7.49 -1.80
C MET A 1 -4.66 -8.64 -1.15
N ALA A 2 -4.51 -8.90 0.14
CA ALA A 2 -5.19 -10.03 0.82
C ALA A 2 -6.72 -10.08 0.64
N THR A 3 -7.40 -8.94 0.51
CA THR A 3 -8.85 -8.89 0.24
C THR A 3 -9.21 -9.48 -1.13
N ALA A 4 -8.35 -9.35 -2.14
CA ALA A 4 -8.53 -10.02 -3.43
C ALA A 4 -8.45 -11.55 -3.30
N VAL A 5 -7.51 -12.04 -2.49
CA VAL A 5 -7.37 -13.48 -2.21
C VAL A 5 -8.60 -14.02 -1.46
N VAL A 6 -9.12 -13.27 -0.48
CA VAL A 6 -10.36 -13.64 0.23
C VAL A 6 -11.54 -13.73 -0.74
N LYS A 7 -11.65 -12.80 -1.67
CA LYS A 7 -12.68 -12.85 -2.73
C LYS A 7 -12.56 -14.11 -3.60
N ALA A 8 -11.34 -14.47 -4.00
CA ALA A 8 -11.09 -15.72 -4.75
C ALA A 8 -11.42 -16.96 -3.91
N LEU A 9 -11.02 -16.97 -2.62
CA LEU A 9 -11.40 -18.03 -1.67
C LEU A 9 -12.92 -18.17 -1.51
N LYS A 10 -13.64 -17.04 -1.39
CA LYS A 10 -15.10 -17.07 -1.27
C LYS A 10 -15.78 -17.63 -2.51
N LYS A 11 -15.26 -17.37 -3.70
CA LYS A 11 -15.74 -17.99 -4.94
C LYS A 11 -15.53 -19.50 -4.95
N LYS A 12 -14.40 -19.99 -4.47
CA LYS A 12 -14.10 -21.43 -4.37
C LYS A 12 -14.91 -22.11 -3.28
N PHE A 13 -15.10 -21.46 -2.15
CA PHE A 13 -15.75 -22.00 -0.95
C PHE A 13 -17.03 -21.22 -0.62
N GLN A 14 -18.01 -21.25 -1.54
CA GLN A 14 -19.21 -20.41 -1.47
C GLN A 14 -20.02 -20.60 -0.18
N ASP A 15 -20.10 -21.85 0.29
CA ASP A 15 -20.89 -22.24 1.47
C ASP A 15 -20.11 -22.15 2.79
N ARG A 16 -18.84 -21.71 2.75
CA ARG A 16 -18.02 -21.59 3.96
C ARG A 16 -17.96 -20.17 4.46
N GLU A 17 -17.89 -20.04 5.77
CA GLU A 17 -17.61 -18.77 6.45
C GLU A 17 -16.11 -18.51 6.44
N ILE A 18 -15.72 -17.29 6.06
CA ILE A 18 -14.32 -16.85 6.08
C ILE A 18 -14.08 -16.04 7.34
N ILE A 19 -13.19 -16.52 8.19
CA ILE A 19 -12.77 -15.84 9.41
C ILE A 19 -11.34 -15.29 9.16
N VAL A 20 -11.15 -14.02 9.42
CA VAL A 20 -9.86 -13.35 9.25
C VAL A 20 -9.23 -13.03 10.59
N VAL A 21 -7.99 -13.45 10.79
CA VAL A 21 -7.15 -13.04 11.92
C VAL A 21 -6.04 -12.15 11.37
N SER A 22 -6.05 -10.87 11.75
CA SER A 22 -5.15 -9.87 11.15
C SER A 22 -4.67 -8.85 12.17
N PRO A 23 -3.42 -8.36 12.10
CA PRO A 23 -2.97 -7.21 12.89
C PRO A 23 -3.67 -5.90 12.51
N HIS A 24 -4.29 -5.86 11.32
CA HIS A 24 -4.98 -4.68 10.79
C HIS A 24 -6.46 -4.97 10.55
N SER A 25 -7.21 -5.20 11.63
CA SER A 25 -8.65 -5.54 11.57
C SER A 25 -9.47 -4.51 10.79
N GLY A 26 -9.12 -3.23 10.87
CA GLY A 26 -9.80 -2.15 10.16
C GLY A 26 -9.83 -2.28 8.63
N LEU A 27 -8.89 -3.01 8.02
CA LEU A 27 -8.88 -3.26 6.57
C LEU A 27 -10.04 -4.18 6.12
N TRP A 28 -10.54 -5.00 7.03
CA TRP A 28 -11.51 -6.04 6.76
C TRP A 28 -12.95 -5.64 7.12
N MET A 29 -13.12 -4.51 7.81
CA MET A 29 -14.45 -4.05 8.24
C MET A 29 -15.36 -3.84 7.03
N ASN A 30 -16.61 -4.29 7.17
CA ASN A 30 -17.67 -4.22 6.16
C ASN A 30 -17.37 -5.02 4.86
N ASN A 31 -16.37 -5.88 4.86
CA ASN A 31 -16.13 -6.78 3.73
C ASN A 31 -17.20 -7.87 3.71
N PRO A 32 -18.05 -7.97 2.65
CA PRO A 32 -19.15 -8.92 2.59
C PRO A 32 -18.70 -10.39 2.52
N ASP A 33 -17.46 -10.63 2.09
CA ASP A 33 -16.90 -11.98 2.02
C ASP A 33 -16.33 -12.48 3.35
N VAL A 34 -16.26 -11.60 4.38
CA VAL A 34 -15.69 -11.93 5.69
C VAL A 34 -16.79 -12.04 6.72
N TYR A 35 -16.96 -13.24 7.28
CA TYR A 35 -17.93 -13.50 8.32
C TYR A 35 -17.52 -12.89 9.67
N ARG A 36 -16.24 -13.05 10.06
CA ARG A 36 -15.72 -12.55 11.34
C ARG A 36 -14.25 -12.13 11.26
N ILE A 37 -13.92 -11.11 12.02
CA ILE A 37 -12.58 -10.53 12.08
C ILE A 37 -12.06 -10.61 13.51
N TYR A 38 -10.84 -11.12 13.69
CA TYR A 38 -10.11 -11.08 14.94
C TYR A 38 -8.84 -10.25 14.80
N LEU A 39 -8.54 -9.48 15.82
CA LEU A 39 -7.22 -8.87 15.94
C LEU A 39 -6.19 -9.95 16.31
N MET A 40 -5.07 -9.97 15.64
CA MET A 40 -4.00 -10.94 15.94
C MET A 40 -3.56 -10.82 17.40
N GLY A 41 -3.49 -11.94 18.10
CA GLY A 41 -3.23 -12.01 19.54
C GLY A 41 -4.45 -11.75 20.43
N GLN A 42 -5.61 -11.41 19.86
CA GLN A 42 -6.87 -11.23 20.58
C GLN A 42 -7.96 -12.10 19.93
N THR A 43 -7.91 -13.39 20.19
CA THR A 43 -8.77 -14.40 19.57
C THR A 43 -9.59 -15.17 20.63
N PRO A 44 -10.42 -14.49 21.46
CA PRO A 44 -11.20 -15.15 22.47
C PRO A 44 -12.19 -16.13 21.84
N TYR A 45 -12.29 -17.32 22.40
CA TYR A 45 -13.18 -18.41 21.95
C TYR A 45 -12.97 -18.89 20.52
N PHE A 46 -11.90 -18.44 19.83
CA PHE A 46 -11.64 -18.79 18.44
C PHE A 46 -11.51 -20.31 18.22
N TYR A 47 -10.82 -21.00 19.14
CA TYR A 47 -10.64 -22.45 19.05
C TYR A 47 -11.98 -23.18 19.20
N GLU A 48 -12.78 -22.83 20.19
CA GLU A 48 -14.09 -23.44 20.48
C GLU A 48 -15.09 -23.17 19.35
N ASP A 49 -15.12 -21.94 18.86
CA ASP A 49 -16.11 -21.51 17.87
C ASP A 49 -15.80 -22.03 16.47
N PHE A 50 -14.53 -22.10 16.08
CA PHE A 50 -14.15 -22.30 14.67
C PHE A 50 -13.22 -23.48 14.40
N ILE A 51 -12.60 -24.08 15.42
CA ILE A 51 -11.63 -25.18 15.22
C ILE A 51 -12.14 -26.49 15.82
N LYS A 52 -12.53 -26.47 17.10
CA LYS A 52 -12.91 -27.67 17.82
C LYS A 52 -14.17 -28.29 17.19
N ASP A 53 -14.07 -29.55 16.79
CA ASP A 53 -15.15 -30.32 16.19
C ASP A 53 -15.78 -29.66 14.93
N LYS A 54 -15.00 -28.85 14.20
CA LYS A 54 -15.39 -28.18 12.97
C LYS A 54 -14.57 -28.67 11.78
N ASP A 55 -15.20 -28.69 10.60
CA ASP A 55 -14.49 -28.86 9.32
C ASP A 55 -13.85 -27.52 8.91
N THR A 56 -12.64 -27.29 9.38
CA THR A 56 -11.95 -26.01 9.21
C THR A 56 -10.68 -26.16 8.38
N ILE A 57 -10.53 -25.26 7.41
CA ILE A 57 -9.30 -25.11 6.63
C ILE A 57 -8.54 -23.89 7.17
N VAL A 58 -7.32 -24.10 7.65
CA VAL A 58 -6.46 -23.01 8.12
C VAL A 58 -5.51 -22.62 7.02
N ILE A 59 -5.59 -21.36 6.58
CA ILE A 59 -4.73 -20.78 5.56
C ILE A 59 -3.71 -19.86 6.22
N LYS A 60 -2.44 -20.21 6.08
CA LYS A 60 -1.30 -19.41 6.56
C LYS A 60 -0.19 -19.49 5.51
N SER A 61 -0.38 -18.76 4.43
CA SER A 61 0.58 -18.71 3.32
C SER A 61 1.25 -17.34 3.24
N ASP A 62 2.48 -17.33 2.75
CA ASP A 62 3.26 -16.11 2.52
C ASP A 62 3.60 -16.04 1.02
N PRO A 63 2.96 -15.13 0.25
CA PRO A 63 3.16 -15.04 -1.20
C PRO A 63 4.58 -14.64 -1.58
N TYR A 64 5.32 -13.98 -0.70
CA TYR A 64 6.71 -13.58 -0.94
C TYR A 64 7.67 -14.77 -1.05
N LEU A 65 7.27 -15.94 -0.54
CA LEU A 65 8.03 -17.19 -0.64
C LEU A 65 7.65 -18.03 -1.87
N HIS A 66 6.68 -17.60 -2.68
CA HIS A 66 6.28 -18.30 -3.90
C HIS A 66 7.34 -18.16 -4.99
N GLN A 67 7.75 -19.29 -5.60
CA GLN A 67 8.86 -19.31 -6.56
C GLN A 67 8.64 -18.40 -7.78
N ASP A 68 7.42 -18.36 -8.32
CA ASP A 68 7.13 -17.51 -9.48
C ASP A 68 7.06 -16.01 -9.11
N TYR A 69 6.67 -15.69 -7.88
CA TYR A 69 6.79 -14.32 -7.36
C TYR A 69 8.26 -13.91 -7.23
N ILE A 70 9.10 -14.76 -6.63
CA ILE A 70 10.56 -14.53 -6.49
C ILE A 70 11.19 -14.32 -7.88
N ASN A 71 10.79 -15.13 -8.86
CA ASN A 71 11.27 -15.05 -10.23
C ASN A 71 10.61 -13.92 -11.06
N LYS A 72 9.81 -13.05 -10.45
CA LYS A 72 9.13 -11.91 -11.08
C LYS A 72 8.20 -12.29 -12.24
N LYS A 73 7.62 -13.49 -12.22
CA LYS A 73 6.73 -13.99 -13.27
C LYS A 73 5.26 -13.65 -13.04
N VAL A 74 4.86 -13.51 -11.77
CA VAL A 74 3.47 -13.32 -11.37
C VAL A 74 3.34 -12.20 -10.33
N HIS A 75 2.17 -11.57 -10.32
CA HIS A 75 1.81 -10.61 -9.29
C HIS A 75 1.58 -11.29 -7.94
N CYS A 76 1.83 -10.57 -6.85
CA CYS A 76 1.69 -11.07 -5.48
C CYS A 76 0.31 -11.67 -5.17
N ILE A 77 -0.77 -11.10 -5.71
CA ILE A 77 -2.13 -11.63 -5.54
C ILE A 77 -2.25 -13.00 -6.19
N GLU A 78 -1.75 -13.15 -7.41
CA GLU A 78 -1.77 -14.43 -8.14
C GLU A 78 -0.95 -15.49 -7.41
N ALA A 79 0.29 -15.16 -7.01
CA ALA A 79 1.13 -16.05 -6.21
C ALA A 79 0.41 -16.53 -4.94
N TRP A 80 -0.29 -15.63 -4.28
CA TRP A 80 -1.02 -15.95 -3.07
C TRP A 80 -2.23 -16.85 -3.33
N CYS A 81 -2.96 -16.64 -4.41
CA CYS A 81 -4.03 -17.53 -4.84
C CYS A 81 -3.50 -18.93 -5.14
N VAL A 82 -2.43 -19.03 -5.93
CA VAL A 82 -1.81 -20.33 -6.30
C VAL A 82 -1.34 -21.11 -5.07
N GLN A 83 -0.70 -20.46 -4.09
CA GLN A 83 -0.28 -21.11 -2.84
C GLN A 83 -1.44 -21.73 -2.05
N ASN A 84 -2.66 -21.25 -2.26
CA ASN A 84 -3.85 -21.73 -1.57
C ASN A 84 -4.74 -22.59 -2.48
N ASP A 85 -4.20 -23.08 -3.59
CA ASP A 85 -4.94 -23.87 -4.59
C ASP A 85 -6.21 -23.16 -5.07
N VAL A 86 -6.16 -21.84 -5.19
CA VAL A 86 -7.27 -21.00 -5.68
C VAL A 86 -6.90 -20.46 -7.04
N GLU A 87 -7.81 -20.58 -7.99
CA GLU A 87 -7.65 -19.97 -9.30
C GLU A 87 -7.73 -18.45 -9.20
N TYR A 88 -6.74 -17.77 -9.80
CA TYR A 88 -6.76 -16.32 -9.91
C TYR A 88 -7.42 -15.91 -11.23
N ASN A 89 -8.54 -15.21 -11.14
CA ASN A 89 -9.34 -14.77 -12.29
C ASN A 89 -9.35 -13.23 -12.39
N GLY A 90 -8.25 -12.57 -11.99
CA GLY A 90 -8.15 -11.11 -12.01
C GLY A 90 -8.84 -10.44 -10.83
N GLU A 91 -8.98 -11.11 -9.68
CA GLU A 91 -9.53 -10.49 -8.49
C GLU A 91 -8.69 -9.30 -8.05
N GLU A 92 -9.39 -8.19 -7.82
CA GLU A 92 -8.78 -6.93 -7.39
C GLU A 92 -8.98 -6.71 -5.88
N PRO A 93 -8.08 -5.96 -5.21
CA PRO A 93 -8.29 -5.55 -3.83
C PRO A 93 -9.59 -4.79 -3.66
N GLU A 94 -10.24 -4.96 -2.53
CA GLU A 94 -11.49 -4.28 -2.16
C GLU A 94 -11.42 -3.79 -0.73
N ILE A 95 -11.95 -2.60 -0.48
CA ILE A 95 -12.05 -1.98 0.85
C ILE A 95 -13.41 -1.27 0.94
N PHE A 96 -14.08 -1.42 2.07
CA PHE A 96 -15.43 -0.92 2.27
C PHE A 96 -15.46 0.09 3.42
N LEU A 97 -15.76 1.36 3.14
CA LEU A 97 -16.03 2.39 4.14
C LEU A 97 -17.52 2.43 4.50
N THR A 98 -17.82 2.79 5.74
CA THR A 98 -19.19 3.12 6.16
C THR A 98 -19.63 4.46 5.57
N GLU A 99 -20.93 4.71 5.49
CA GLU A 99 -21.46 6.01 5.08
C GLU A 99 -21.00 7.15 6.01
N GLN A 100 -20.87 6.87 7.30
CA GLN A 100 -20.35 7.85 8.26
C GLN A 100 -18.91 8.23 7.97
N GLU A 101 -18.02 7.26 7.71
CA GLU A 101 -16.61 7.50 7.36
C GLU A 101 -16.48 8.30 6.04
N LYS A 102 -17.36 8.04 5.09
CA LYS A 102 -17.42 8.79 3.83
C LYS A 102 -17.80 10.24 4.07
N LEU A 103 -18.89 10.49 4.82
CA LEU A 103 -19.35 11.84 5.13
C LEU A 103 -18.33 12.66 5.93
N GLU A 104 -17.66 12.05 6.90
CA GLU A 104 -16.60 12.69 7.67
C GLU A 104 -15.40 13.06 6.79
N ALA A 105 -14.99 12.18 5.88
CA ALA A 105 -13.91 12.45 4.95
C ALA A 105 -14.27 13.54 3.93
N GLU A 106 -15.47 13.51 3.38
CA GLU A 106 -15.97 14.56 2.50
C GLU A 106 -15.98 15.93 3.20
N GLY A 107 -16.53 16.00 4.40
CA GLY A 107 -16.58 17.22 5.19
C GLY A 107 -15.20 17.78 5.53
N SER A 108 -14.24 16.92 5.84
CA SER A 108 -12.91 17.33 6.26
C SER A 108 -11.94 17.60 5.10
N LEU A 109 -12.13 16.95 3.93
CA LEU A 109 -11.17 17.02 2.83
C LEU A 109 -11.61 17.93 1.68
N ILE A 110 -12.91 18.13 1.43
CA ILE A 110 -13.40 18.84 0.23
C ILE A 110 -13.41 20.37 0.40
N ASN A 111 -13.53 20.89 1.61
CA ASN A 111 -13.77 22.33 1.87
C ASN A 111 -12.51 23.19 2.02
N HIS A 112 -11.40 22.89 1.33
CA HIS A 112 -10.13 23.60 1.57
C HIS A 112 -9.69 24.60 0.49
N GLY A 113 -10.54 24.95 -0.47
CA GLY A 113 -10.22 25.95 -1.49
C GLY A 113 -9.23 25.49 -2.57
N LYS A 114 -8.41 24.46 -2.30
CA LYS A 114 -7.56 23.79 -3.27
C LYS A 114 -7.83 22.28 -3.29
N PRO A 115 -7.66 21.60 -4.42
CA PRO A 115 -7.73 20.14 -4.47
C PRO A 115 -6.67 19.51 -3.57
N ILE A 116 -7.00 18.38 -2.94
CA ILE A 116 -6.08 17.67 -2.04
C ILE A 116 -5.21 16.69 -2.82
N LEU A 117 -3.89 16.81 -2.64
CA LEU A 117 -2.92 15.81 -3.03
C LEU A 117 -2.53 14.99 -1.79
N LEU A 118 -2.84 13.71 -1.81
CA LEU A 118 -2.35 12.78 -0.79
C LEU A 118 -0.92 12.37 -1.11
N LEU A 119 0.00 12.61 -0.19
CA LEU A 119 1.42 12.29 -0.32
C LEU A 119 1.81 11.18 0.64
N GLN A 120 2.54 10.17 0.16
CA GLN A 120 3.24 9.22 1.01
C GLN A 120 4.69 9.11 0.56
N THR A 121 5.62 9.36 1.47
CA THR A 121 7.07 9.36 1.18
C THR A 121 7.82 8.20 1.80
N ASN A 122 7.25 7.59 2.87
CA ASN A 122 7.88 6.51 3.61
C ASN A 122 6.91 5.34 3.79
N GLY A 123 7.45 4.14 3.71
CA GLY A 123 6.72 2.91 4.02
C GLY A 123 6.90 2.48 5.47
N GLY A 124 6.00 1.59 5.94
CA GLY A 124 6.06 1.06 7.30
C GLY A 124 5.79 2.10 8.39
N SER A 125 6.11 1.73 9.62
CA SER A 125 5.96 2.56 10.83
C SER A 125 7.29 2.82 11.54
N GLY A 126 8.42 2.42 10.93
CA GLY A 126 9.75 2.58 11.50
C GLY A 126 10.38 3.94 11.20
N GLU A 127 11.40 4.28 11.98
CA GLU A 127 12.24 5.46 11.77
C GLU A 127 13.27 5.27 10.66
N GLN A 128 13.54 4.02 10.30
CA GLN A 128 14.58 3.69 9.34
C GLN A 128 14.12 4.00 7.92
N TYR A 129 14.98 4.66 7.18
CA TYR A 129 14.80 4.91 5.76
C TYR A 129 15.05 3.61 4.96
N SER A 130 14.06 3.23 4.16
CA SER A 130 14.14 2.08 3.27
C SER A 130 14.40 2.55 1.84
N TRP A 131 15.63 2.43 1.37
CA TRP A 131 16.03 2.88 0.04
C TRP A 131 15.33 2.11 -1.10
N VAL A 132 14.78 0.94 -0.84
CA VAL A 132 14.05 0.15 -1.85
C VAL A 132 12.66 0.70 -2.15
N ARG A 133 12.13 1.60 -1.30
CA ARG A 133 10.77 2.14 -1.49
C ARG A 133 10.59 3.59 -1.05
N ASP A 134 11.39 4.09 -0.10
CA ASP A 134 11.17 5.42 0.45
C ASP A 134 11.71 6.52 -0.45
N MET A 135 10.99 7.63 -0.50
CA MET A 135 11.43 8.82 -1.22
C MET A 135 12.43 9.61 -0.37
N PRO A 136 13.60 10.02 -0.90
CA PRO A 136 14.51 10.87 -0.15
C PRO A 136 13.85 12.19 0.25
N TYR A 137 14.12 12.63 1.47
CA TYR A 137 13.53 13.84 2.03
C TYR A 137 13.68 15.07 1.13
N LYS A 138 14.88 15.27 0.57
CA LYS A 138 15.17 16.40 -0.34
C LYS A 138 14.26 16.36 -1.57
N THR A 139 14.11 15.19 -2.19
CA THR A 139 13.21 14.98 -3.34
C THR A 139 11.77 15.29 -2.97
N ALA A 140 11.31 14.77 -1.83
CA ALA A 140 9.95 15.02 -1.34
C ALA A 140 9.69 16.50 -1.10
N ALA A 141 10.60 17.19 -0.44
CA ALA A 141 10.50 18.63 -0.15
C ALA A 141 10.47 19.48 -1.44
N GLU A 142 11.30 19.17 -2.43
CA GLU A 142 11.31 19.86 -3.72
C GLU A 142 10.02 19.64 -4.52
N LEU A 143 9.49 18.42 -4.51
CA LEU A 143 8.19 18.11 -5.14
C LEU A 143 7.07 18.87 -4.44
N CYS A 144 7.03 18.86 -3.10
CA CYS A 144 6.02 19.59 -2.35
C CYS A 144 6.04 21.08 -2.65
N LYS A 145 7.24 21.69 -2.72
CA LYS A 145 7.39 23.12 -3.04
C LYS A 145 6.76 23.48 -4.37
N LYS A 146 6.83 22.60 -5.37
CA LYS A 146 6.20 22.84 -6.69
C LYS A 146 4.69 22.57 -6.66
N LEU A 147 4.28 21.48 -6.03
CA LEU A 147 2.91 21.02 -6.06
C LEU A 147 1.97 21.81 -5.14
N GLN A 148 2.48 22.43 -4.07
CA GLN A 148 1.68 23.25 -3.15
C GLN A 148 1.08 24.52 -3.80
N GLU A 149 1.60 24.94 -4.93
CA GLU A 149 1.00 26.06 -5.69
C GLU A 149 -0.42 25.71 -6.14
N GLN A 150 -0.66 24.46 -6.51
CA GLN A 150 -1.91 23.97 -7.09
C GLN A 150 -2.71 23.11 -6.12
N TYR A 151 -2.07 22.40 -5.22
CA TYR A 151 -2.69 21.48 -4.28
C TYR A 151 -2.51 21.91 -2.83
N LYS A 152 -3.49 21.58 -2.01
CA LYS A 152 -3.25 21.37 -0.58
C LYS A 152 -2.69 19.97 -0.41
N ILE A 153 -1.44 19.86 0.06
CA ILE A 153 -0.77 18.58 0.25
C ILE A 153 -1.07 18.06 1.65
N LEU A 154 -1.49 16.79 1.72
CA LEU A 154 -1.76 16.08 2.96
C LEU A 154 -0.83 14.86 3.05
N HIS A 155 0.13 14.89 3.97
CA HIS A 155 1.15 13.86 4.09
C HIS A 155 0.69 12.71 4.99
N VAL A 156 0.70 11.49 4.46
CA VAL A 156 0.49 10.25 5.22
C VAL A 156 1.84 9.77 5.71
N ARG A 157 2.09 9.89 7.01
CA ARG A 157 3.34 9.47 7.65
C ARG A 157 3.10 9.03 9.10
N HIS A 158 4.03 8.29 9.65
CA HIS A 158 4.12 8.05 11.09
C HIS A 158 4.83 9.22 11.78
N GLU A 159 4.59 9.44 13.06
CA GLU A 159 5.21 10.54 13.83
C GLU A 159 6.74 10.51 13.80
N SER A 160 7.32 9.30 13.85
CA SER A 160 8.77 9.09 13.80
C SER A 160 9.41 9.36 12.43
N GLN A 161 8.61 9.44 11.35
CA GLN A 161 9.10 9.69 10.01
C GLN A 161 9.31 11.19 9.76
N PRO A 162 10.22 11.59 8.84
CA PRO A 162 10.50 12.98 8.57
C PRO A 162 9.25 13.79 8.18
N SER A 163 9.10 14.97 8.76
CA SER A 163 8.11 15.96 8.34
C SER A 163 8.68 16.83 7.22
N ILE A 164 7.81 17.36 6.38
CA ILE A 164 8.18 18.33 5.35
C ILE A 164 7.64 19.69 5.79
N ASP A 165 8.51 20.69 5.84
CA ASP A 165 8.17 22.02 6.34
C ASP A 165 7.01 22.64 5.53
N GLY A 166 6.01 23.14 6.25
CA GLY A 166 4.82 23.77 5.67
C GLY A 166 3.82 22.79 5.04
N ILE A 167 4.01 21.48 5.20
CA ILE A 167 3.08 20.48 4.69
C ILE A 167 2.29 19.87 5.85
N ASP A 168 0.96 19.96 5.75
CA ASP A 168 0.04 19.32 6.69
C ASP A 168 0.14 17.78 6.62
N TRP A 169 -0.11 17.10 7.72
CA TRP A 169 -0.11 15.65 7.77
C TRP A 169 -1.30 15.10 8.57
N LEU A 170 -1.64 13.84 8.32
CA LEU A 170 -2.65 13.14 9.11
C LEU A 170 -2.08 12.82 10.48
N HIS A 171 -2.57 13.51 11.52
CA HIS A 171 -2.11 13.33 12.91
C HIS A 171 -2.63 12.01 13.49
N SER A 172 -1.71 11.10 13.82
CA SER A 172 -2.01 9.79 14.46
C SER A 172 -3.27 9.09 13.91
N PRO A 173 -3.45 8.97 12.60
CA PRO A 173 -4.69 8.46 12.05
C PRO A 173 -4.82 6.97 12.34
N ASN A 174 -6.03 6.53 12.61
CA ASN A 174 -6.31 5.12 12.48
C ASN A 174 -6.33 4.72 10.99
N ILE A 175 -6.22 3.41 10.71
CA ILE A 175 -6.18 2.92 9.34
C ILE A 175 -7.40 3.35 8.51
N ARG A 176 -8.59 3.44 9.11
CA ARG A 176 -9.83 3.82 8.43
C ARG A 176 -9.81 5.28 7.95
N GLN A 177 -9.23 6.19 8.74
CA GLN A 177 -9.05 7.59 8.34
C GLN A 177 -8.08 7.72 7.16
N VAL A 178 -7.00 6.92 7.15
CA VAL A 178 -6.08 6.89 5.99
C VAL A 178 -6.80 6.38 4.75
N LEU A 179 -7.58 5.31 4.87
CA LEU A 179 -8.35 4.74 3.75
C LEU A 179 -9.38 5.75 3.21
N ALA A 180 -10.05 6.48 4.09
CA ALA A 180 -10.96 7.54 3.70
C ALA A 180 -10.22 8.68 2.98
N ALA A 181 -9.05 9.10 3.46
CA ALA A 181 -8.22 10.10 2.79
C ALA A 181 -7.77 9.64 1.39
N VAL A 182 -7.45 8.37 1.20
CA VAL A 182 -7.15 7.79 -0.12
C VAL A 182 -8.34 7.91 -1.06
N GLN A 183 -9.53 7.59 -0.60
CA GLN A 183 -10.73 7.59 -1.43
C GLN A 183 -11.14 9.01 -1.86
N TYR A 184 -11.01 9.99 -0.96
CA TYR A 184 -11.54 11.35 -1.15
C TYR A 184 -10.48 12.38 -1.56
N SER A 185 -9.20 12.04 -1.60
CA SER A 185 -8.19 12.92 -2.19
C SER A 185 -8.38 13.05 -3.70
N HIS A 186 -8.02 14.22 -4.26
CA HIS A 186 -8.14 14.51 -5.69
C HIS A 186 -7.00 13.89 -6.49
N ALA A 187 -5.79 13.97 -5.96
CA ALA A 187 -4.58 13.38 -6.53
C ALA A 187 -3.79 12.60 -5.47
N ARG A 188 -2.94 11.70 -5.88
CA ARG A 188 -2.14 10.84 -5.00
C ARG A 188 -0.73 10.67 -5.57
N LEU A 189 0.28 11.03 -4.77
CA LEU A 189 1.70 10.79 -5.05
C LEU A 189 2.22 9.82 -3.98
N LEU A 190 2.48 8.61 -4.39
CA LEU A 190 2.70 7.47 -3.52
C LEU A 190 4.03 6.78 -3.84
N ILE A 191 4.37 5.84 -2.98
CA ILE A 191 5.48 4.91 -3.16
C ILE A 191 4.95 3.47 -3.10
N ASP A 192 5.82 2.48 -3.26
CA ASP A 192 5.51 1.07 -3.01
C ASP A 192 5.16 0.84 -1.53
N SER A 193 3.86 0.94 -1.22
CA SER A 193 3.33 0.80 0.13
C SER A 193 1.83 0.47 0.10
N PHE A 194 1.24 0.20 1.28
CA PHE A 194 -0.17 -0.18 1.39
C PHE A 194 -1.13 0.86 0.79
N VAL A 195 -0.77 2.14 0.77
CA VAL A 195 -1.63 3.23 0.26
C VAL A 195 -1.87 3.09 -1.23
N GLN A 196 -0.89 2.64 -2.02
CA GLN A 196 -1.10 2.38 -3.45
C GLN A 196 -2.08 1.21 -3.69
N HIS A 197 -2.02 0.17 -2.84
CA HIS A 197 -2.97 -0.94 -2.89
C HIS A 197 -4.38 -0.51 -2.47
N ALA A 198 -4.50 0.41 -1.51
CA ALA A 198 -5.77 1.01 -1.12
C ALA A 198 -6.34 1.88 -2.24
N SER A 199 -5.50 2.65 -2.94
CA SER A 199 -5.91 3.43 -4.11
C SER A 199 -6.47 2.53 -5.21
N LYS A 200 -5.81 1.41 -5.48
CA LYS A 200 -6.32 0.39 -6.42
C LYS A 200 -7.67 -0.15 -5.97
N ALA A 201 -7.82 -0.47 -4.67
CA ALA A 201 -9.07 -1.00 -4.12
C ALA A 201 -10.27 -0.05 -4.29
N TYR A 202 -10.02 1.25 -4.39
CA TYR A 202 -11.04 2.28 -4.65
C TYR A 202 -11.14 2.69 -6.13
N GLY A 203 -10.40 2.04 -7.03
CA GLY A 203 -10.34 2.44 -8.44
C GLY A 203 -9.74 3.83 -8.66
N LYS A 204 -8.91 4.31 -7.73
CA LYS A 204 -8.31 5.65 -7.79
C LYS A 204 -6.92 5.59 -8.43
N ARG A 205 -6.78 6.24 -9.59
CA ARG A 205 -5.49 6.43 -10.24
C ARG A 205 -4.54 7.21 -9.34
N SER A 206 -3.28 6.82 -9.31
CA SER A 206 -2.23 7.43 -8.48
C SER A 206 -0.92 7.47 -9.25
N THR A 207 -0.07 8.45 -8.97
CA THR A 207 1.33 8.40 -9.38
C THR A 207 2.11 7.65 -8.32
N VAL A 208 2.79 6.57 -8.70
CA VAL A 208 3.55 5.71 -7.78
C VAL A 208 5.02 5.72 -8.19
N LEU A 209 5.88 6.11 -7.26
CA LEU A 209 7.33 6.11 -7.45
C LEU A 209 7.93 4.78 -7.02
N TRP A 210 8.75 4.23 -7.89
CA TRP A 210 9.42 2.96 -7.71
C TRP A 210 10.94 3.16 -7.73
N PRO A 211 11.61 3.18 -6.57
CA PRO A 211 13.09 3.20 -6.54
C PRO A 211 13.68 1.95 -7.17
N VAL A 212 13.05 0.80 -6.92
CA VAL A 212 13.37 -0.49 -7.53
C VAL A 212 12.16 -0.95 -8.33
N ASP A 213 12.38 -1.42 -9.56
CA ASP A 213 11.29 -1.92 -10.40
C ASP A 213 10.74 -3.25 -9.87
N LYS A 214 9.59 -3.14 -9.20
CA LYS A 214 8.76 -4.25 -8.74
C LYS A 214 7.31 -4.14 -9.24
N ILE A 215 7.08 -3.36 -10.32
CA ILE A 215 5.74 -3.08 -10.83
C ILE A 215 5.01 -4.37 -11.19
N GLY A 216 5.67 -5.29 -11.90
CA GLY A 216 5.07 -6.58 -12.26
C GLY A 216 4.69 -7.48 -11.08
N GLN A 217 5.31 -7.26 -9.91
CA GLN A 217 5.07 -8.05 -8.70
C GLN A 217 4.03 -7.39 -7.75
N LEU A 218 4.03 -6.06 -7.65
CA LEU A 218 3.29 -5.31 -6.63
C LEU A 218 2.50 -4.12 -7.17
N GLY A 219 2.75 -3.70 -8.40
CA GLY A 219 2.11 -2.55 -9.04
C GLY A 219 0.78 -2.88 -9.72
N TYR A 220 0.14 -1.87 -10.24
CA TYR A 220 -1.12 -1.98 -10.97
C TYR A 220 -1.10 -1.08 -12.20
N ASP A 221 -1.70 -1.54 -13.30
CA ASP A 221 -1.83 -0.78 -14.56
C ASP A 221 -2.70 0.47 -14.42
N LEU A 222 -3.54 0.52 -13.37
CA LEU A 222 -4.34 1.70 -13.04
C LEU A 222 -3.47 2.91 -12.70
N HIS A 223 -2.26 2.69 -12.19
CA HIS A 223 -1.38 3.73 -11.68
C HIS A 223 -0.38 4.21 -12.73
N ASP A 224 0.02 5.48 -12.62
CA ASP A 224 1.15 6.02 -13.34
C ASP A 224 2.43 5.64 -12.61
N ASN A 225 3.00 4.53 -13.00
CA ASN A 225 4.18 3.96 -12.38
C ASN A 225 5.45 4.62 -12.93
N ILE A 226 6.22 5.27 -12.06
CA ILE A 226 7.47 5.96 -12.41
C ILE A 226 8.62 5.23 -11.75
N VAL A 227 9.41 4.52 -12.53
CA VAL A 227 10.63 3.87 -12.06
C VAL A 227 11.76 4.88 -12.04
N SER A 228 12.56 4.86 -10.96
CA SER A 228 13.79 5.66 -10.89
C SER A 228 14.72 5.28 -12.05
N SER A 229 15.36 6.28 -12.65
CA SER A 229 16.39 6.06 -13.66
C SER A 229 17.73 5.58 -13.08
N TYR A 230 17.81 5.52 -11.75
CA TYR A 230 18.99 5.02 -11.06
C TYR A 230 18.99 3.49 -11.08
N GLU A 231 20.03 2.88 -11.62
CA GLU A 231 20.25 1.44 -11.45
C GLU A 231 20.84 1.20 -10.06
N PRO A 232 20.06 0.61 -9.13
CA PRO A 232 20.62 0.22 -7.84
C PRO A 232 21.69 -0.84 -8.06
N VAL A 233 22.67 -0.90 -7.18
CA VAL A 233 23.65 -2.00 -7.20
C VAL A 233 22.86 -3.31 -7.16
N LYS A 234 22.94 -4.07 -8.24
CA LYS A 234 22.24 -5.35 -8.39
C LYS A 234 22.81 -6.36 -7.40
N THR A 235 22.23 -6.42 -6.23
CA THR A 235 22.38 -7.58 -5.38
C THR A 235 21.14 -8.43 -5.55
N HIS A 236 21.29 -9.74 -5.77
CA HIS A 236 20.16 -10.67 -5.83
C HIS A 236 19.29 -10.60 -4.57
N MET A 237 19.84 -10.12 -3.48
CA MET A 237 19.18 -9.90 -2.20
C MET A 237 18.18 -8.74 -2.21
N ALA A 238 18.35 -7.74 -3.07
CA ALA A 238 17.40 -6.63 -3.21
C ALA A 238 16.02 -7.05 -3.74
N ASP A 239 15.93 -8.25 -4.29
CA ASP A 239 14.69 -8.81 -4.80
C ASP A 239 13.86 -9.54 -3.73
N TYR A 240 14.43 -9.80 -2.56
CA TYR A 240 13.76 -10.49 -1.46
C TYR A 240 13.20 -9.50 -0.44
N TYR A 241 11.93 -9.67 -0.12
CA TYR A 241 11.24 -8.87 0.90
C TYR A 241 11.91 -8.96 2.28
N LEU A 242 12.37 -10.15 2.66
CA LEU A 242 12.95 -10.43 3.97
C LEU A 242 14.37 -9.88 4.16
N THR A 243 14.98 -9.36 3.12
CA THR A 243 16.38 -8.91 3.12
C THR A 243 16.54 -7.40 3.03
N GLU A 244 15.44 -6.65 3.07
CA GLU A 244 15.51 -5.19 3.15
C GLU A 244 16.34 -4.73 4.36
N ASP A 245 16.19 -5.41 5.49
CA ASP A 245 16.94 -5.11 6.72
C ASP A 245 18.41 -5.56 6.64
N ASP A 246 18.71 -6.63 5.92
CA ASP A 246 20.08 -7.15 5.73
C ASP A 246 20.92 -6.22 4.81
N ILE A 247 20.27 -5.42 4.02
CA ILE A 247 20.92 -4.41 3.13
C ILE A 247 21.20 -3.09 3.87
N VAL A 248 20.87 -2.98 5.14
CA VAL A 248 21.07 -1.78 5.98
C VAL A 248 22.52 -1.28 5.96
N GLY A 249 23.51 -2.17 5.80
CA GLY A 249 24.90 -1.76 5.58
C GLY A 249 25.12 -0.93 4.30
N GLN A 250 24.15 -0.88 3.40
CA GLN A 250 24.17 -0.14 2.13
C GLN A 250 23.20 1.06 2.10
N SER A 251 22.67 1.45 3.24
CA SER A 251 21.72 2.57 3.38
C SER A 251 22.25 3.91 2.88
N HIS A 252 23.57 4.05 2.68
CA HIS A 252 24.21 5.19 2.06
C HIS A 252 24.04 5.25 0.52
N MET A 253 23.59 4.16 -0.09
CA MET A 253 23.33 4.09 -1.53
C MET A 253 21.87 4.43 -1.79
N CYS A 254 21.55 5.74 -1.86
CA CYS A 254 20.21 6.17 -2.24
C CYS A 254 19.96 5.81 -3.72
N PRO A 255 18.94 5.01 -4.04
CA PRO A 255 18.63 4.60 -5.41
C PRO A 255 17.90 5.70 -6.18
N PHE A 256 17.48 6.77 -5.52
CA PHE A 256 16.87 7.90 -6.20
C PHE A 256 17.89 8.71 -6.99
N PRO A 257 17.46 9.27 -8.13
CA PRO A 257 18.35 10.02 -8.98
C PRO A 257 19.04 11.17 -8.22
N LYS A 258 20.27 11.46 -8.61
CA LYS A 258 20.98 12.64 -8.14
C LYS A 258 20.25 13.91 -8.56
N ASP A 259 20.57 15.04 -7.99
CA ASP A 259 19.87 16.33 -8.14
C ASP A 259 19.41 16.66 -9.58
N LYS A 260 20.20 16.36 -10.59
CA LYS A 260 19.86 16.58 -12.00
C LYS A 260 18.69 15.75 -12.53
N ASP A 261 18.42 14.60 -11.91
CA ASP A 261 17.35 13.68 -12.33
C ASP A 261 16.07 13.95 -11.57
N ILE A 262 16.13 14.54 -10.38
CA ILE A 262 14.98 14.99 -9.59
C ILE A 262 14.11 15.94 -10.42
N GLY A 263 14.73 16.83 -11.21
CA GLY A 263 14.01 17.72 -12.12
C GLY A 263 13.15 17.00 -13.15
N LYS A 264 13.67 15.89 -13.73
CA LYS A 264 12.93 15.06 -14.70
C LYS A 264 11.77 14.30 -14.05
N ILE A 265 12.01 13.72 -12.89
CA ILE A 265 10.95 13.04 -12.11
C ILE A 265 9.88 14.05 -11.72
N SER A 266 10.25 15.23 -11.24
CA SER A 266 9.31 16.29 -10.87
C SER A 266 8.43 16.73 -12.05
N LEU A 267 9.03 16.91 -13.23
CA LEU A 267 8.29 17.26 -14.45
C LEU A 267 7.33 16.16 -14.85
N LYS A 268 7.79 14.90 -14.87
CA LYS A 268 6.95 13.74 -15.21
C LYS A 268 5.79 13.57 -14.23
N ILE A 269 6.01 13.78 -12.94
CA ILE A 269 4.94 13.76 -11.93
C ILE A 269 3.92 14.86 -12.19
N ILE A 270 4.39 16.09 -12.46
CA ILE A 270 3.51 17.22 -12.76
C ILE A 270 2.70 16.94 -14.02
N GLU A 271 3.33 16.48 -15.10
CA GLU A 271 2.64 16.09 -16.33
C GLU A 271 1.63 14.96 -16.16
N THR A 272 1.85 14.10 -15.18
CA THR A 272 0.98 12.94 -14.90
C THR A 272 -0.20 13.31 -14.00
N ILE A 273 -0.04 14.28 -13.10
CA ILE A 273 -1.09 14.71 -12.17
C ILE A 273 -2.02 15.75 -12.83
N PHE A 274 -1.57 16.43 -13.87
CA PHE A 274 -2.31 17.41 -14.68
C PHE A 274 -2.76 16.83 -15.99
#